data_ac8b043a2814183d9403fbcbc645c444
#
_entry.id   ac8b043a2814183d9403fbcbc645c444
#
_cell.length_a   1.000
_cell.length_b   1.000
_cell.length_c   1.000
_cell.angle_alpha   90.00
_cell.angle_beta   90.00
_cell.angle_gamma   90.00
#
_symmetry.space_group_name_H-M   'P 1'
#
loop_
_entity.id
_entity.type
_entity.pdbx_description
1 polymer ?
#
loop_
_entity_poly.entity_id
_entity_poly.type
_entity_poly.pdbx_seq_one_letter_code
_entity_poly.pdbx_strand_id
1 'polypeptide(L)'
;MEKVKAKKHLGQHFLKDESIAKDIADTLNLEGYDDVLEIGPGMGVLTKYLLDKPINTYVIEIDTESVTYLDENYPKLKDKIISKDFLRYDINETFEGKQFAIIGNFPYNISTQIVFRTLEYRHQIPEFAGMFQKEVAQRICEKKGTKAYGILSVLVQAFYDAEYLFTVDENVFIPPPKVKSGVLRLRRKEDYSLPCGEKLFFTVVKTGFQQRRKTLRNSLKTLNLSDKLREDPVFDLRPEQLSVEQFIELTQKIEADGV
;
A
#
# COMPACT_ATOMS: atom_id res chain seq x y z
N MET A 1 -21.54 16.93 -21.60
CA MET A 1 -20.58 15.81 -21.53
C MET A 1 -21.19 14.68 -20.70
N GLU A 2 -21.29 13.48 -21.24
CA GLU A 2 -21.70 12.33 -20.43
C GLU A 2 -20.63 12.06 -19.37
N LYS A 3 -21.08 11.99 -18.09
CA LYS A 3 -20.17 11.63 -17.00
C LYS A 3 -19.82 10.15 -17.14
N VAL A 4 -18.53 9.82 -17.00
CA VAL A 4 -18.05 8.43 -16.95
C VAL A 4 -18.83 7.67 -15.88
N LYS A 5 -19.35 6.48 -16.23
CA LYS A 5 -20.12 5.64 -15.30
C LYS A 5 -19.19 4.72 -14.52
N ALA A 6 -19.40 4.61 -13.22
CA ALA A 6 -18.61 3.71 -12.37
C ALA A 6 -18.81 2.25 -12.79
N LYS A 7 -17.70 1.54 -13.01
CA LYS A 7 -17.67 0.13 -13.42
C LYS A 7 -17.46 -0.76 -12.19
N LYS A 8 -18.47 -1.54 -11.84
CA LYS A 8 -18.45 -2.39 -10.64
C LYS A 8 -17.29 -3.40 -10.66
N HIS A 9 -16.97 -3.97 -11.82
CA HIS A 9 -15.88 -4.94 -11.94
C HIS A 9 -14.49 -4.32 -11.74
N LEU A 10 -14.35 -3.00 -11.90
CA LEU A 10 -13.13 -2.25 -11.59
C LEU A 10 -13.11 -1.75 -10.13
N GLY A 11 -14.17 -2.00 -9.34
CA GLY A 11 -14.24 -1.54 -7.95
C GLY A 11 -14.34 -0.02 -7.80
N GLN A 12 -14.84 0.69 -8.83
CA GLN A 12 -14.88 2.15 -8.88
C GLN A 12 -15.94 2.72 -7.93
N HIS A 13 -15.51 3.66 -7.10
CA HIS A 13 -16.31 4.54 -6.26
C HIS A 13 -15.75 5.95 -6.42
N PHE A 14 -16.42 6.77 -7.23
CA PHE A 14 -15.94 8.14 -7.51
C PHE A 14 -16.18 9.03 -6.30
N LEU A 15 -15.10 9.60 -5.78
CA LEU A 15 -15.16 10.61 -4.74
C LEU A 15 -15.81 11.89 -5.33
N LYS A 16 -16.81 12.44 -4.64
CA LYS A 16 -17.51 13.68 -5.04
C LYS A 16 -17.21 14.86 -4.12
N ASP A 17 -16.62 14.59 -2.96
CA ASP A 17 -16.26 15.62 -1.99
C ASP A 17 -14.89 16.20 -2.30
N GLU A 18 -14.91 17.44 -2.73
CA GLU A 18 -13.72 18.18 -3.16
C GLU A 18 -12.78 18.50 -2.00
N SER A 19 -13.31 18.71 -0.78
CA SER A 19 -12.48 18.99 0.40
C SER A 19 -11.65 17.77 0.78
N ILE A 20 -12.26 16.58 0.73
CA ILE A 20 -11.58 15.32 0.99
C ILE A 20 -10.52 15.02 -0.09
N ALA A 21 -10.84 15.29 -1.36
CA ALA A 21 -9.85 15.13 -2.45
C ALA A 21 -8.62 16.04 -2.23
N LYS A 22 -8.86 17.28 -1.81
CA LYS A 22 -7.80 18.22 -1.46
C LYS A 22 -7.00 17.74 -0.25
N ASP A 23 -7.66 17.30 0.82
CA ASP A 23 -7.01 16.79 2.01
C ASP A 23 -6.11 15.57 1.69
N ILE A 24 -6.56 14.67 0.80
CA ILE A 24 -5.73 13.54 0.32
C ILE A 24 -4.51 14.07 -0.44
N ALA A 25 -4.68 15.01 -1.39
CA ALA A 25 -3.55 15.58 -2.14
C ALA A 25 -2.54 16.29 -1.23
N ASP A 26 -2.99 16.84 -0.12
CA ASP A 26 -2.16 17.55 0.86
C ASP A 26 -1.46 16.60 1.86
N THR A 27 -1.66 15.28 1.76
CA THR A 27 -0.97 14.30 2.62
C THR A 27 0.51 14.13 2.27
N LEU A 28 0.90 14.37 1.00
CA LEU A 28 2.28 14.25 0.55
C LEU A 28 3.11 15.44 1.02
N ASN A 29 4.33 15.17 1.51
CA ASN A 29 5.27 16.21 1.95
C ASN A 29 6.08 16.82 0.79
N LEU A 30 6.13 16.16 -0.37
CA LEU A 30 6.84 16.56 -1.59
C LEU A 30 8.35 16.72 -1.39
N GLU A 31 8.97 15.89 -0.55
CA GLU A 31 10.39 15.93 -0.24
C GLU A 31 11.12 14.71 -0.82
N GLY A 32 12.24 14.94 -1.49
CA GLY A 32 13.12 13.88 -1.99
C GLY A 32 12.66 13.21 -3.29
N TYR A 33 11.67 13.78 -3.99
CA TYR A 33 11.19 13.33 -5.29
C TYR A 33 10.55 14.47 -6.08
N ASP A 34 10.58 14.40 -7.40
CA ASP A 34 10.02 15.41 -8.31
C ASP A 34 8.76 14.92 -9.03
N ASP A 35 8.44 13.64 -8.91
CA ASP A 35 7.37 12.98 -9.64
C ASP A 35 6.36 12.34 -8.68
N VAL A 36 5.07 12.39 -9.03
CA VAL A 36 4.00 11.67 -8.34
C VAL A 36 3.20 10.86 -9.36
N LEU A 37 2.87 9.62 -9.00
CA LEU A 37 1.99 8.74 -9.74
C LEU A 37 0.65 8.60 -9.01
N GLU A 38 -0.42 9.09 -9.60
CA GLU A 38 -1.79 8.81 -9.13
C GLU A 38 -2.31 7.53 -9.76
N ILE A 39 -2.75 6.58 -8.92
CA ILE A 39 -3.34 5.32 -9.38
C ILE A 39 -4.87 5.42 -9.34
N GLY A 40 -5.51 5.19 -10.50
CA GLY A 40 -6.95 5.20 -10.63
C GLY A 40 -7.56 6.59 -10.47
N PRO A 41 -7.11 7.59 -11.24
CA PRO A 41 -7.59 8.98 -11.14
C PRO A 41 -9.09 9.14 -11.44
N GLY A 42 -9.68 8.19 -12.18
CA GLY A 42 -11.05 8.29 -12.65
C GLY A 42 -11.28 9.57 -13.46
N MET A 43 -12.20 10.42 -13.02
CA MET A 43 -12.45 11.73 -13.66
C MET A 43 -11.58 12.87 -13.11
N GLY A 44 -10.49 12.56 -12.37
CA GLY A 44 -9.50 13.54 -11.96
C GLY A 44 -9.87 14.42 -10.76
N VAL A 45 -10.75 13.96 -9.86
CA VAL A 45 -11.13 14.75 -8.68
C VAL A 45 -9.94 15.03 -7.75
N LEU A 46 -9.03 14.07 -7.58
CA LEU A 46 -7.79 14.22 -6.83
C LEU A 46 -6.70 14.86 -7.72
N THR A 47 -6.63 14.44 -8.97
CA THR A 47 -5.63 14.89 -9.97
C THR A 47 -5.50 16.40 -10.05
N LYS A 48 -6.61 17.13 -10.05
CA LYS A 48 -6.59 18.59 -10.19
C LYS A 48 -5.81 19.28 -9.06
N TYR A 49 -5.89 18.76 -7.84
CA TYR A 49 -5.15 19.29 -6.69
C TYR A 49 -3.66 18.93 -6.75
N LEU A 50 -3.31 17.79 -7.35
CA LEU A 50 -1.92 17.42 -7.61
C LEU A 50 -1.30 18.33 -8.67
N LEU A 51 -2.05 18.65 -9.73
CA LEU A 51 -1.62 19.55 -10.83
C LEU A 51 -1.38 21.00 -10.39
N ASP A 52 -1.88 21.39 -9.22
CA ASP A 52 -1.64 22.71 -8.62
C ASP A 52 -0.40 22.74 -7.70
N LYS A 53 0.23 21.58 -7.46
CA LYS A 53 1.46 21.47 -6.67
C LYS A 53 2.72 21.59 -7.55
N PRO A 54 3.85 21.98 -6.98
CA PRO A 54 5.13 22.08 -7.70
C PRO A 54 5.76 20.69 -7.90
N ILE A 55 5.03 19.77 -8.55
CA ILE A 55 5.45 18.40 -8.78
C ILE A 55 4.94 17.90 -10.13
N ASN A 56 5.68 17.03 -10.79
CA ASN A 56 5.23 16.38 -12.02
C ASN A 56 4.20 15.30 -11.70
N THR A 57 2.98 15.47 -12.14
CA THR A 57 1.90 14.52 -11.93
C THR A 57 1.74 13.59 -13.12
N TYR A 58 1.93 12.29 -12.89
CA TYR A 58 1.58 11.20 -13.80
C TYR A 58 0.34 10.50 -13.27
N VAL A 59 -0.46 9.93 -14.16
CA VAL A 59 -1.64 9.15 -13.79
C VAL A 59 -1.62 7.80 -14.51
N ILE A 60 -2.04 6.73 -13.82
CA ILE A 60 -2.20 5.41 -14.43
C ILE A 60 -3.65 4.95 -14.26
N GLU A 61 -4.30 4.64 -15.39
CA GLU A 61 -5.72 4.30 -15.44
C GLU A 61 -5.96 3.17 -16.45
N ILE A 62 -6.76 2.19 -16.04
CA ILE A 62 -7.14 1.05 -16.89
C ILE A 62 -8.44 1.29 -17.65
N ASP A 63 -9.29 2.17 -17.14
CA ASP A 63 -10.57 2.51 -17.74
C ASP A 63 -10.40 3.50 -18.89
N THR A 64 -10.60 3.05 -20.11
CA THR A 64 -10.42 3.84 -21.33
C THR A 64 -11.36 5.06 -21.41
N GLU A 65 -12.58 5.00 -20.83
CA GLU A 65 -13.48 6.16 -20.77
C GLU A 65 -12.91 7.25 -19.86
N SER A 66 -12.35 6.84 -18.72
CA SER A 66 -11.66 7.75 -17.78
C SER A 66 -10.40 8.34 -18.42
N VAL A 67 -9.61 7.52 -19.15
CA VAL A 67 -8.43 8.00 -19.91
C VAL A 67 -8.82 9.07 -20.92
N THR A 68 -9.84 8.83 -21.73
CA THR A 68 -10.33 9.83 -22.71
C THR A 68 -10.79 11.11 -22.01
N TYR A 69 -11.53 10.97 -20.91
CA TYR A 69 -11.98 12.13 -20.12
C TYR A 69 -10.82 12.97 -19.59
N LEU A 70 -9.76 12.31 -19.06
CA LEU A 70 -8.57 12.98 -18.54
C LEU A 70 -7.81 13.72 -19.66
N ASP A 71 -7.63 13.09 -20.80
CA ASP A 71 -6.94 13.69 -21.94
C ASP A 71 -7.64 14.94 -22.45
N GLU A 72 -8.98 14.91 -22.54
CA GLU A 72 -9.79 16.04 -22.98
C GLU A 72 -9.87 17.20 -21.96
N ASN A 73 -9.86 16.90 -20.65
CA ASN A 73 -10.18 17.89 -19.62
C ASN A 73 -8.96 18.38 -18.82
N TYR A 74 -7.81 17.69 -18.91
CA TYR A 74 -6.59 18.03 -18.16
C TYR A 74 -5.37 18.20 -19.07
N PRO A 75 -5.25 19.31 -19.80
CA PRO A 75 -4.12 19.54 -20.74
C PRO A 75 -2.74 19.44 -20.11
N LYS A 76 -2.62 19.70 -18.78
CA LYS A 76 -1.38 19.55 -18.01
C LYS A 76 -0.91 18.08 -17.91
N LEU A 77 -1.79 17.10 -18.18
CA LEU A 77 -1.47 15.66 -18.20
C LEU A 77 -0.97 15.17 -19.58
N LYS A 78 -0.82 16.05 -20.55
CA LYS A 78 -0.31 15.66 -21.87
C LYS A 78 0.98 14.85 -21.71
N ASP A 79 1.04 13.69 -22.37
CA ASP A 79 2.14 12.73 -22.32
C ASP A 79 2.42 12.11 -20.92
N LYS A 80 1.52 12.30 -19.94
CA LYS A 80 1.63 11.81 -18.57
C LYS A 80 0.49 10.87 -18.16
N ILE A 81 -0.37 10.49 -19.09
CA ILE A 81 -1.46 9.53 -18.91
C ILE A 81 -0.98 8.15 -19.34
N ILE A 82 -0.89 7.22 -18.39
CA ILE A 82 -0.48 5.83 -18.63
C ILE A 82 -1.76 4.99 -18.69
N SER A 83 -2.20 4.61 -19.92
CA SER A 83 -3.38 3.76 -20.11
C SER A 83 -3.00 2.29 -19.98
N LYS A 84 -2.79 1.82 -18.74
CA LYS A 84 -2.31 0.47 -18.40
C LYS A 84 -2.88 -0.02 -17.07
N ASP A 85 -2.81 -1.33 -16.84
CA ASP A 85 -3.04 -1.95 -15.53
C ASP A 85 -1.80 -1.76 -14.64
N PHE A 86 -1.95 -1.01 -13.54
CA PHE A 86 -0.86 -0.76 -12.59
C PHE A 86 -0.20 -2.04 -12.05
N LEU A 87 -0.98 -3.09 -11.85
CA LEU A 87 -0.46 -4.35 -11.29
C LEU A 87 0.47 -5.10 -12.26
N ARG A 88 0.42 -4.77 -13.54
CA ARG A 88 1.21 -5.41 -14.61
C ARG A 88 2.22 -4.46 -15.27
N TYR A 89 2.08 -3.16 -15.02
CA TYR A 89 2.91 -2.14 -15.62
C TYR A 89 4.32 -2.16 -15.03
N ASP A 90 5.35 -2.11 -15.89
CA ASP A 90 6.71 -1.89 -15.42
C ASP A 90 6.91 -0.39 -15.14
N ILE A 91 7.03 -0.05 -13.87
CA ILE A 91 7.20 1.33 -13.40
C ILE A 91 8.46 1.98 -14.02
N ASN A 92 9.48 1.20 -14.32
CA ASN A 92 10.71 1.70 -14.92
C ASN A 92 10.54 2.22 -16.37
N GLU A 93 9.46 1.85 -17.07
CA GLU A 93 9.14 2.44 -18.37
C GLU A 93 8.91 3.97 -18.28
N THR A 94 8.45 4.47 -17.12
CA THR A 94 8.22 5.91 -16.90
C THR A 94 9.28 6.54 -16.01
N PHE A 95 9.66 5.87 -14.91
CA PHE A 95 10.47 6.51 -13.87
C PHE A 95 11.96 6.16 -13.93
N GLU A 96 12.37 5.15 -14.71
CA GLU A 96 13.78 4.82 -14.99
C GLU A 96 14.67 4.75 -13.74
N GLY A 97 14.16 4.22 -12.65
CA GLY A 97 14.85 4.14 -11.36
C GLY A 97 14.80 5.41 -10.49
N LYS A 98 14.16 6.49 -10.96
CA LYS A 98 13.99 7.73 -10.18
C LYS A 98 13.05 7.53 -8.99
N GLN A 99 13.21 8.42 -7.99
CA GLN A 99 12.28 8.49 -6.86
C GLN A 99 10.98 9.16 -7.29
N PHE A 100 9.85 8.59 -6.86
CA PHE A 100 8.52 9.18 -7.07
C PHE A 100 7.58 8.77 -5.93
N ALA A 101 6.54 9.57 -5.68
CA ALA A 101 5.50 9.19 -4.73
C ALA A 101 4.33 8.50 -5.43
N ILE A 102 3.60 7.68 -4.69
CA ILE A 102 2.32 7.12 -5.12
C ILE A 102 1.20 7.74 -4.31
N ILE A 103 0.10 8.07 -4.98
CA ILE A 103 -1.12 8.55 -4.34
C ILE A 103 -2.36 8.01 -5.05
N GLY A 104 -3.51 7.97 -4.35
CA GLY A 104 -4.77 7.63 -5.01
C GLY A 104 -5.95 7.41 -4.08
N ASN A 105 -7.14 7.43 -4.69
CA ASN A 105 -8.34 6.80 -4.15
C ASN A 105 -8.39 5.37 -4.70
N PHE A 106 -7.71 4.44 -4.02
CA PHE A 106 -7.43 3.12 -4.57
C PHE A 106 -8.69 2.25 -4.73
N PRO A 107 -8.85 1.55 -5.87
CA PRO A 107 -9.90 0.56 -6.03
C PRO A 107 -9.80 -0.53 -4.96
N TYR A 108 -10.88 -0.77 -4.21
CA TYR A 108 -10.83 -1.64 -3.02
C TYR A 108 -10.45 -3.09 -3.31
N ASN A 109 -10.85 -3.59 -4.48
CA ASN A 109 -10.59 -4.97 -4.90
C ASN A 109 -9.11 -5.27 -5.18
N ILE A 110 -8.29 -4.24 -5.44
CA ILE A 110 -6.84 -4.39 -5.72
C ILE A 110 -5.94 -3.63 -4.73
N SER A 111 -6.50 -2.95 -3.74
CA SER A 111 -5.75 -2.05 -2.85
C SER A 111 -4.60 -2.75 -2.11
N THR A 112 -4.81 -3.99 -1.67
CA THR A 112 -3.77 -4.81 -1.03
C THR A 112 -2.64 -5.16 -2.03
N GLN A 113 -2.97 -5.44 -3.28
CA GLN A 113 -2.00 -5.73 -4.33
C GLN A 113 -1.18 -4.48 -4.67
N ILE A 114 -1.79 -3.29 -4.66
CA ILE A 114 -1.09 -2.02 -4.82
C ILE A 114 -0.04 -1.85 -3.70
N VAL A 115 -0.38 -2.14 -2.44
CA VAL A 115 0.57 -2.10 -1.33
C VAL A 115 1.74 -3.07 -1.54
N PHE A 116 1.49 -4.31 -1.93
CA PHE A 116 2.57 -5.27 -2.21
C PHE A 116 3.45 -4.80 -3.37
N ARG A 117 2.86 -4.22 -4.41
CA ARG A 117 3.61 -3.66 -5.53
C ARG A 117 4.49 -2.48 -5.08
N THR A 118 3.99 -1.66 -4.16
CA THR A 118 4.77 -0.58 -3.53
C THR A 118 5.98 -1.14 -2.78
N LEU A 119 5.83 -2.25 -2.05
CA LEU A 119 6.94 -2.91 -1.36
C LEU A 119 7.99 -3.47 -2.33
N GLU A 120 7.60 -3.98 -3.49
CA GLU A 120 8.51 -4.45 -4.54
C GLU A 120 9.38 -3.30 -5.08
N TYR A 121 8.79 -2.13 -5.30
CA TYR A 121 9.47 -0.93 -5.83
C TYR A 121 9.86 0.08 -4.74
N ARG A 122 9.91 -0.32 -3.47
CA ARG A 122 10.16 0.59 -2.33
C ARG A 122 11.42 1.43 -2.45
N HIS A 123 12.43 0.93 -3.17
CA HIS A 123 13.68 1.66 -3.42
C HIS A 123 13.45 2.94 -4.24
N GLN A 124 12.38 3.01 -5.03
CA GLN A 124 11.97 4.17 -5.81
C GLN A 124 10.81 4.95 -5.18
N ILE A 125 10.13 4.41 -4.16
CA ILE A 125 8.92 5.01 -3.58
C ILE A 125 9.19 5.47 -2.15
N PRO A 126 9.69 6.69 -1.95
CA PRO A 126 9.94 7.26 -0.61
C PRO A 126 8.65 7.59 0.13
N GLU A 127 7.57 7.90 -0.58
CA GLU A 127 6.29 8.26 0.02
C GLU A 127 5.11 7.63 -0.75
N PHE A 128 4.14 7.18 0.01
CA PHE A 128 2.89 6.62 -0.51
C PHE A 128 1.75 7.11 0.36
N ALA A 129 0.67 7.60 -0.24
CA ALA A 129 -0.52 8.03 0.48
C ALA A 129 -1.79 7.67 -0.28
N GLY A 130 -2.91 7.58 0.43
CA GLY A 130 -4.18 7.42 -0.23
C GLY A 130 -5.25 6.72 0.59
N MET A 131 -6.36 6.48 -0.07
CA MET A 131 -7.57 5.99 0.54
C MET A 131 -7.82 4.52 0.25
N PHE A 132 -8.19 3.79 1.29
CA PHE A 132 -8.51 2.36 1.32
C PHE A 132 -9.85 2.13 1.99
N GLN A 133 -10.36 0.90 1.97
CA GLN A 133 -11.34 0.50 2.97
C GLN A 133 -10.76 0.73 4.37
N LYS A 134 -11.58 1.26 5.29
CA LYS A 134 -11.14 1.62 6.65
C LYS A 134 -10.41 0.49 7.35
N GLU A 135 -10.94 -0.73 7.28
CA GLU A 135 -10.32 -1.90 7.92
C GLU A 135 -8.93 -2.21 7.35
N VAL A 136 -8.73 -2.04 6.04
CA VAL A 136 -7.42 -2.26 5.40
C VAL A 136 -6.42 -1.20 5.84
N ALA A 137 -6.82 0.09 5.82
CA ALA A 137 -5.97 1.18 6.28
C ALA A 137 -5.56 1.01 7.76
N GLN A 138 -6.52 0.67 8.62
CA GLN A 138 -6.26 0.38 10.04
C GLN A 138 -5.29 -0.79 10.20
N ARG A 139 -5.49 -1.89 9.45
CA ARG A 139 -4.63 -3.07 9.50
C ARG A 139 -3.19 -2.75 9.12
N ILE A 140 -2.97 -1.90 8.11
CA ILE A 140 -1.62 -1.50 7.69
C ILE A 140 -0.90 -0.72 8.80
N CYS A 141 -1.62 0.17 9.51
CA CYS A 141 -1.06 1.07 10.53
C CYS A 141 -1.07 0.48 11.96
N GLU A 142 -1.63 -0.71 12.15
CA GLU A 142 -1.88 -1.26 13.47
C GLU A 142 -0.59 -1.77 14.14
N LYS A 143 -0.57 -1.71 15.48
CA LYS A 143 0.53 -2.19 16.31
C LYS A 143 0.28 -3.60 16.82
N LYS A 144 1.35 -4.30 17.21
CA LYS A 144 1.28 -5.66 17.77
C LYS A 144 0.30 -5.78 18.95
N GLY A 145 -0.29 -6.95 19.11
CA GLY A 145 -1.20 -7.27 20.22
C GLY A 145 -2.67 -7.01 19.92
N THR A 146 -3.01 -6.38 18.82
CA THR A 146 -4.41 -6.10 18.45
C THR A 146 -4.96 -7.14 17.45
N LYS A 147 -6.28 -7.20 17.34
CA LYS A 147 -6.96 -8.07 16.37
C LYS A 147 -6.68 -7.65 14.91
N ALA A 148 -6.45 -6.38 14.66
CA ALA A 148 -6.22 -5.87 13.31
C ALA A 148 -4.78 -6.07 12.83
N TYR A 149 -3.81 -6.18 13.75
CA TYR A 149 -2.40 -6.44 13.41
C TYR A 149 -2.22 -7.76 12.66
N GLY A 150 -1.51 -7.76 11.55
CA GLY A 150 -1.37 -8.91 10.67
C GLY A 150 -0.25 -8.79 9.66
N ILE A 151 -0.30 -9.61 8.61
CA ILE A 151 0.73 -9.66 7.55
C ILE A 151 1.05 -8.27 7.00
N LEU A 152 0.02 -7.49 6.62
CA LEU A 152 0.22 -6.15 6.06
C LEU A 152 0.89 -5.20 7.04
N SER A 153 0.52 -5.28 8.34
CA SER A 153 1.15 -4.46 9.40
C SER A 153 2.65 -4.72 9.44
N VAL A 154 3.05 -6.00 9.53
CA VAL A 154 4.46 -6.38 9.66
C VAL A 154 5.24 -6.05 8.39
N LEU A 155 4.76 -6.47 7.23
CA LEU A 155 5.49 -6.30 5.98
C LEU A 155 5.65 -4.83 5.56
N VAL A 156 4.61 -4.00 5.77
CA VAL A 156 4.70 -2.57 5.47
C VAL A 156 5.61 -1.86 6.47
N GLN A 157 5.39 -2.10 7.77
CA GLN A 157 6.12 -1.39 8.82
C GLN A 157 7.58 -1.86 8.97
N ALA A 158 7.98 -2.94 8.31
CA ALA A 158 9.39 -3.29 8.16
C ALA A 158 10.16 -2.24 7.36
N PHE A 159 9.51 -1.58 6.39
CA PHE A 159 10.15 -0.66 5.45
C PHE A 159 9.64 0.78 5.52
N TYR A 160 8.43 0.99 6.06
CA TYR A 160 7.76 2.28 6.11
C TYR A 160 7.26 2.61 7.51
N ASP A 161 7.27 3.87 7.86
CA ASP A 161 6.46 4.42 8.93
C ASP A 161 5.05 4.62 8.40
N ALA A 162 4.08 3.94 9.03
CA ALA A 162 2.68 3.92 8.61
C ALA A 162 1.82 4.75 9.55
N GLU A 163 1.09 5.71 8.99
CA GLU A 163 0.24 6.63 9.73
C GLU A 163 -1.19 6.61 9.20
N TYR A 164 -2.16 6.32 10.08
CA TYR A 164 -3.58 6.46 9.78
C TYR A 164 -3.99 7.91 10.00
N LEU A 165 -4.41 8.60 8.94
CA LEU A 165 -4.64 10.03 9.00
C LEU A 165 -6.08 10.38 9.40
N PHE A 166 -7.08 9.92 8.64
CA PHE A 166 -8.48 10.18 8.91
C PHE A 166 -9.43 9.16 8.27
N THR A 167 -10.66 9.15 8.78
CA THR A 167 -11.74 8.31 8.26
C THR A 167 -12.62 9.12 7.31
N VAL A 168 -13.09 8.49 6.23
CA VAL A 168 -13.98 9.07 5.23
C VAL A 168 -15.31 8.30 5.20
N ASP A 169 -16.43 9.04 5.21
CA ASP A 169 -17.76 8.46 5.19
C ASP A 169 -18.14 7.95 3.79
N GLU A 170 -18.95 6.90 3.73
CA GLU A 170 -19.38 6.29 2.48
C GLU A 170 -20.26 7.19 1.61
N ASN A 171 -20.95 8.17 2.19
CA ASN A 171 -21.88 9.06 1.50
C ASN A 171 -21.21 10.06 0.57
N VAL A 172 -19.89 10.21 0.65
CA VAL A 172 -19.12 11.13 -0.22
C VAL A 172 -18.71 10.52 -1.56
N PHE A 173 -19.19 9.30 -1.85
CA PHE A 173 -18.88 8.58 -3.09
C PHE A 173 -20.12 8.36 -3.96
N ILE A 174 -19.89 8.15 -5.25
CA ILE A 174 -20.90 7.71 -6.23
C ILE A 174 -20.32 6.54 -7.06
N PRO A 175 -20.91 5.33 -7.01
CA PRO A 175 -21.88 4.89 -5.98
C PRO A 175 -21.22 4.78 -4.58
N PRO A 176 -21.99 4.90 -3.49
CA PRO A 176 -21.44 4.75 -2.15
C PRO A 176 -20.94 3.31 -1.93
N PRO A 177 -19.75 3.09 -1.32
CA PRO A 177 -19.31 1.78 -0.88
C PRO A 177 -20.14 1.31 0.31
N LYS A 178 -20.02 0.02 0.65
CA LYS A 178 -20.73 -0.58 1.79
C LYS A 178 -20.04 -0.32 3.15
N VAL A 179 -18.83 0.23 3.13
CA VAL A 179 -17.97 0.44 4.31
C VAL A 179 -17.32 1.80 4.23
N LYS A 180 -16.96 2.37 5.37
CA LYS A 180 -16.17 3.59 5.47
C LYS A 180 -14.78 3.38 4.88
N SER A 181 -14.16 4.47 4.49
CA SER A 181 -12.79 4.52 4.00
C SER A 181 -11.86 5.07 5.07
N GLY A 182 -10.58 4.81 4.91
CA GLY A 182 -9.52 5.39 5.71
C GLY A 182 -8.39 5.88 4.81
N VAL A 183 -7.86 7.05 5.13
CA VAL A 183 -6.69 7.60 4.48
C VAL A 183 -5.46 7.34 5.34
N LEU A 184 -4.42 6.83 4.71
CA LEU A 184 -3.14 6.58 5.34
C LEU A 184 -1.99 7.20 4.54
N ARG A 185 -0.86 7.36 5.23
CA ARG A 185 0.42 7.73 4.62
C ARG A 185 1.50 6.76 5.07
N LEU A 186 2.37 6.41 4.14
CA LEU A 186 3.57 5.63 4.37
C LEU A 186 4.78 6.49 4.00
N ARG A 187 5.75 6.59 4.89
CA ARG A 187 7.05 7.22 4.64
C ARG A 187 8.12 6.15 4.78
N ARG A 188 8.93 5.98 3.73
CA ARG A 188 10.00 4.99 3.73
C ARG A 188 11.01 5.36 4.82
N LYS A 189 11.42 4.36 5.61
CA LYS A 189 12.48 4.52 6.61
C LYS A 189 13.81 4.84 5.92
N GLU A 190 14.71 5.53 6.62
CA GLU A 190 16.06 5.79 6.11
C GLU A 190 16.81 4.47 5.88
N ASP A 191 16.80 3.60 6.89
CA ASP A 191 17.25 2.22 6.74
C ASP A 191 16.04 1.31 6.48
N TYR A 192 15.87 0.98 5.22
CA TYR A 192 14.84 0.05 4.74
C TYR A 192 15.43 -1.27 4.23
N SER A 193 16.69 -1.56 4.57
CA SER A 193 17.31 -2.86 4.39
C SER A 193 16.93 -3.79 5.55
N LEU A 194 16.86 -5.08 5.28
CA LEU A 194 16.66 -6.08 6.33
C LEU A 194 17.99 -6.74 6.66
N PRO A 195 18.31 -6.94 7.95
CA PRO A 195 19.52 -7.67 8.37
C PRO A 195 19.36 -9.20 8.22
N CYS A 196 18.43 -9.67 7.40
CA CYS A 196 18.12 -11.06 7.10
C CYS A 196 17.64 -11.19 5.66
N GLY A 197 17.55 -12.41 5.14
CA GLY A 197 17.04 -12.69 3.81
C GLY A 197 15.59 -12.25 3.65
N GLU A 198 15.32 -11.30 2.75
CA GLU A 198 14.00 -10.72 2.55
C GLU A 198 12.94 -11.77 2.19
N LYS A 199 13.26 -12.67 1.27
CA LYS A 199 12.36 -13.76 0.87
C LYS A 199 11.98 -14.66 2.06
N LEU A 200 12.94 -14.94 2.93
CA LEU A 200 12.72 -15.72 4.15
C LEU A 200 11.84 -14.93 5.13
N PHE A 201 12.11 -13.64 5.33
CA PHE A 201 11.28 -12.77 6.17
C PHE A 201 9.82 -12.77 5.74
N PHE A 202 9.56 -12.57 4.45
CA PHE A 202 8.19 -12.62 3.90
C PHE A 202 7.55 -13.99 4.12
N THR A 203 8.30 -15.07 3.98
CA THR A 203 7.84 -16.44 4.20
C THR A 203 7.49 -16.67 5.67
N VAL A 204 8.35 -16.30 6.61
CA VAL A 204 8.15 -16.43 8.06
C VAL A 204 6.90 -15.67 8.50
N VAL A 205 6.75 -14.41 8.07
CA VAL A 205 5.59 -13.58 8.41
C VAL A 205 4.30 -14.19 7.85
N LYS A 206 4.26 -14.51 6.56
CA LYS A 206 3.06 -15.08 5.92
C LYS A 206 2.67 -16.41 6.57
N THR A 207 3.63 -17.32 6.78
CA THR A 207 3.38 -18.64 7.37
C THR A 207 2.93 -18.52 8.82
N GLY A 208 3.54 -17.64 9.59
CA GLY A 208 3.14 -17.36 10.98
C GLY A 208 1.67 -16.96 11.08
N PHE A 209 1.23 -16.04 10.25
CA PHE A 209 -0.16 -15.54 10.26
C PHE A 209 -1.19 -16.45 9.57
N GLN A 210 -0.81 -17.44 8.76
CA GLN A 210 -1.74 -18.41 8.19
C GLN A 210 -2.54 -19.16 9.26
N GLN A 211 -1.93 -19.41 10.41
CA GLN A 211 -2.56 -20.05 11.55
C GLN A 211 -2.56 -19.13 12.77
N ARG A 212 -3.08 -17.92 12.61
CA ARG A 212 -3.02 -16.83 13.59
C ARG A 212 -3.36 -17.23 15.03
N ARG A 213 -4.32 -18.17 15.25
CA ARG A 213 -4.73 -18.62 16.58
C ARG A 213 -3.77 -19.64 17.21
N LYS A 214 -2.77 -20.11 16.47
CA LYS A 214 -1.75 -21.07 16.94
C LYS A 214 -0.47 -20.34 17.34
N THR A 215 0.33 -20.97 18.17
CA THR A 215 1.69 -20.52 18.48
C THR A 215 2.60 -20.67 17.24
N LEU A 216 3.70 -19.90 17.21
CA LEU A 216 4.67 -19.98 16.13
C LEU A 216 5.28 -21.38 15.99
N ARG A 217 5.43 -22.12 17.10
CA ARG A 217 5.83 -23.54 17.10
C ARG A 217 4.96 -24.41 16.18
N ASN A 218 3.68 -24.12 16.12
CA ASN A 218 2.75 -24.85 15.28
C ASN A 218 2.67 -24.25 13.84
N SER A 219 2.59 -22.91 13.74
CA SER A 219 2.40 -22.27 12.43
C SER A 219 3.64 -22.34 11.55
N LEU A 220 4.86 -22.34 12.14
CA LEU A 220 6.13 -22.43 11.39
C LEU A 220 6.65 -23.88 11.26
N LYS A 221 5.89 -24.89 11.66
CA LYS A 221 6.30 -26.30 11.58
C LYS A 221 6.75 -26.72 10.18
N THR A 222 6.17 -26.14 9.14
CA THR A 222 6.49 -26.42 7.74
C THR A 222 7.89 -25.95 7.30
N LEU A 223 8.56 -25.11 8.10
CA LEU A 223 9.91 -24.62 7.79
C LEU A 223 11.03 -25.59 8.20
N ASN A 224 10.70 -26.78 8.75
CA ASN A 224 11.64 -27.82 9.12
C ASN A 224 12.80 -27.35 10.03
N LEU A 225 12.47 -26.50 11.02
CA LEU A 225 13.42 -25.94 11.98
C LEU A 225 14.05 -27.02 12.86
N SER A 226 15.29 -26.84 13.29
CA SER A 226 15.96 -27.73 14.23
C SER A 226 15.23 -27.79 15.58
N ASP A 227 15.38 -28.90 16.29
CA ASP A 227 14.80 -29.05 17.64
C ASP A 227 15.38 -28.01 18.61
N LYS A 228 16.69 -27.72 18.49
CA LYS A 228 17.37 -26.70 19.29
C LYS A 228 16.75 -25.29 19.09
N LEU A 229 16.50 -24.89 17.85
CA LEU A 229 15.87 -23.59 17.61
C LEU A 229 14.44 -23.54 18.13
N ARG A 230 13.70 -24.64 18.00
CA ARG A 230 12.31 -24.76 18.48
C ARG A 230 12.16 -24.65 20.00
N GLU A 231 13.23 -24.81 20.78
CA GLU A 231 13.25 -24.60 22.23
C GLU A 231 13.22 -23.11 22.62
N ASP A 232 13.50 -22.19 21.67
CA ASP A 232 13.43 -20.74 21.94
C ASP A 232 12.00 -20.35 22.37
N PRO A 233 11.85 -19.62 23.49
CA PRO A 233 10.52 -19.19 23.99
C PRO A 233 9.68 -18.38 23.02
N VAL A 234 10.29 -17.76 22.00
CA VAL A 234 9.56 -17.01 20.96
C VAL A 234 8.55 -17.89 20.24
N PHE A 235 8.82 -19.21 20.13
CA PHE A 235 7.93 -20.15 19.45
C PHE A 235 6.65 -20.48 20.25
N ASP A 236 6.57 -20.11 21.51
CA ASP A 236 5.36 -20.26 22.31
C ASP A 236 4.41 -19.05 22.17
N LEU A 237 4.88 -17.98 21.54
CA LEU A 237 4.07 -16.82 21.23
C LEU A 237 3.21 -17.05 19.96
N ARG A 238 2.13 -16.29 19.85
CA ARG A 238 1.33 -16.18 18.62
C ARG A 238 1.88 -15.06 17.72
N PRO A 239 1.67 -15.11 16.40
CA PRO A 239 2.23 -14.13 15.48
C PRO A 239 1.84 -12.68 15.80
N GLU A 240 0.61 -12.43 16.27
CA GLU A 240 0.18 -11.08 16.64
C GLU A 240 0.86 -10.50 17.88
N GLN A 241 1.57 -11.32 18.64
CA GLN A 241 2.31 -10.88 19.84
C GLN A 241 3.72 -10.38 19.51
N LEU A 242 4.23 -10.66 18.30
CA LEU A 242 5.55 -10.21 17.86
C LEU A 242 5.48 -8.83 17.24
N SER A 243 6.45 -7.97 17.57
CA SER A 243 6.70 -6.73 16.82
C SER A 243 7.38 -7.02 15.49
N VAL A 244 7.50 -6.00 14.64
CA VAL A 244 8.24 -6.10 13.37
C VAL A 244 9.69 -6.51 13.63
N GLU A 245 10.35 -5.88 14.59
CA GLU A 245 11.73 -6.16 14.98
C GLU A 245 11.88 -7.61 15.46
N GLN A 246 10.92 -8.10 16.25
CA GLN A 246 10.93 -9.49 16.72
C GLN A 246 10.73 -10.50 15.58
N PHE A 247 9.96 -10.15 14.53
CA PHE A 247 9.88 -10.98 13.31
C PHE A 247 11.19 -10.97 12.54
N ILE A 248 11.90 -9.84 12.48
CA ILE A 248 13.22 -9.74 11.85
C ILE A 248 14.24 -10.60 12.63
N GLU A 249 14.31 -10.47 13.96
CA GLU A 249 15.18 -11.29 14.82
C GLU A 249 14.87 -12.78 14.69
N LEU A 250 13.58 -13.15 14.67
CA LEU A 250 13.16 -14.54 14.45
C LEU A 250 13.63 -15.06 13.10
N THR A 251 13.54 -14.23 12.04
CA THR A 251 14.01 -14.61 10.71
C THR A 251 15.53 -14.83 10.68
N GLN A 252 16.30 -13.95 11.34
CA GLN A 252 17.76 -14.15 11.47
C GLN A 252 18.11 -15.47 12.18
N LYS A 253 17.39 -15.83 13.25
CA LYS A 253 17.59 -17.11 13.93
C LYS A 253 17.27 -18.30 13.03
N ILE A 254 16.19 -18.22 12.24
CA ILE A 254 15.81 -19.27 11.28
C ILE A 254 16.85 -19.39 10.15
N GLU A 255 17.35 -18.27 9.63
CA GLU A 255 18.38 -18.24 8.62
C GLU A 255 19.69 -18.86 9.13
N ALA A 256 20.08 -18.58 10.38
CA ALA A 256 21.24 -19.17 11.03
C ALA A 256 21.08 -20.68 11.33
N ASP A 257 19.83 -21.17 11.41
CA ASP A 257 19.50 -22.60 11.59
C ASP A 257 19.65 -23.41 10.28
N GLY A 258 19.89 -22.72 9.15
CA GLY A 258 20.17 -23.33 7.84
C GLY A 258 18.93 -23.54 6.95
N VAL A 259 17.84 -22.79 7.21
CA VAL A 259 16.62 -22.79 6.41
C VAL A 259 16.67 -21.75 5.29
#